data_ac1ed9368ba0b8af17b97fb64185dc76
#
_entry.id   ac1ed9368ba0b8af17b97fb64185dc76
#
_cell.length_a   1.000
_cell.length_b   1.000
_cell.length_c   1.000
_cell.angle_alpha   90.00
_cell.angle_beta   90.00
_cell.angle_gamma   90.00
#
_symmetry.space_group_name_H-M   'P 1'
#
loop_
_entity.id
_entity.type
_entity.pdbx_description
1 polymer ?
#
loop_
_entity_poly.entity_id
_entity_poly.type
_entity_poly.pdbx_seq_one_letter_code
_entity_poly.pdbx_strand_id
1 'polypeptide(L)' 'MRARVGDRLVVGKDRTGVVVGVPSADGSPPYIIKWLADGHIAMVYPDQYSRIVPGGPVAGSTP' A
#
# COMPACT_ATOMS: atom_id res chain seq x y z
N MET A 1 -10.24 -1.87 6.41
CA MET A 1 -9.03 -2.14 5.60
C MET A 1 -7.81 -2.01 6.48
N ARG A 2 -6.89 -2.92 6.34
CA ARG A 2 -5.65 -2.90 7.11
C ARG A 2 -4.47 -3.19 6.20
N ALA A 3 -3.35 -2.53 6.47
CA ALA A 3 -2.16 -2.72 5.68
C ALA A 3 -0.93 -2.67 6.57
N ARG A 4 0.17 -3.18 6.03
CA ARG A 4 1.49 -3.14 6.68
C ARG A 4 2.48 -2.48 5.74
N VAL A 5 3.53 -1.94 6.33
CA VAL A 5 4.64 -1.44 5.52
C VAL A 5 5.15 -2.56 4.63
N GLY A 6 5.32 -2.25 3.35
CA GLY A 6 5.71 -3.22 2.34
C GLY A 6 4.56 -3.76 1.51
N ASP A 7 3.34 -3.64 2.00
CA ASP A 7 2.17 -4.00 1.18
C ASP A 7 2.01 -3.01 0.03
N ARG A 8 1.22 -3.39 -0.95
CA ARG A 8 0.94 -2.52 -2.09
C ARG A 8 -0.49 -2.06 -2.03
N LEU A 9 -0.69 -0.79 -2.36
CA LEU A 9 -2.01 -0.22 -2.52
C LEU A 9 -2.26 -0.03 -4.00
N VAL A 10 -3.29 -0.70 -4.52
CA VAL A 10 -3.70 -0.56 -5.91
C VAL A 10 -4.93 0.31 -5.94
N VAL A 11 -4.85 1.41 -6.68
CA VAL A 11 -5.94 2.37 -6.81
C VAL A 11 -6.43 2.34 -8.24
N GLY A 12 -7.71 2.01 -8.43
CA GLY A 12 -8.28 1.90 -9.75
C GLY A 12 -7.61 0.81 -10.57
N LYS A 13 -7.34 1.11 -11.83
CA LYS A 13 -6.82 0.12 -12.76
C LYS A 13 -5.31 0.10 -12.87
N ASP A 14 -4.68 1.25 -12.67
CA ASP A 14 -3.30 1.43 -13.11
C ASP A 14 -2.41 2.18 -12.14
N ARG A 15 -2.88 2.53 -10.98
CA ARG A 15 -2.06 3.23 -10.00
C ARG A 15 -1.72 2.30 -8.85
N THR A 16 -0.43 2.11 -8.64
CA THR A 16 0.07 1.26 -7.56
C THR A 16 1.11 2.00 -6.76
N GLY A 17 1.01 1.89 -5.45
CA GLY A 17 2.01 2.43 -4.55
C GLY A 17 2.42 1.37 -3.53
N VAL A 18 3.51 1.63 -2.87
CA VAL A 18 4.00 0.78 -1.79
C VAL A 18 3.71 1.48 -0.48
N VAL A 19 3.14 0.78 0.46
CA VAL A 19 2.91 1.31 1.80
C VAL A 19 4.26 1.44 2.50
N VAL A 20 4.65 2.67 2.78
CA VAL A 20 5.92 2.95 3.47
C VAL A 20 5.70 3.43 4.90
N GLY A 21 4.46 3.71 5.27
CA GLY A 21 4.12 4.08 6.63
C GLY A 21 2.67 3.80 6.94
N VAL A 22 2.40 3.35 8.16
CA VAL A 22 1.06 3.11 8.66
C VAL A 22 0.94 3.85 9.99
N PRO A 23 0.43 5.10 9.97
CA PRO A 23 0.37 5.89 11.20
C PRO A 23 -0.52 5.30 12.28
N SER A 24 -1.57 4.59 11.90
CA SER A 24 -2.48 4.02 12.89
C SER A 24 -1.94 2.71 13.44
N ALA A 25 -2.08 2.53 14.74
CA ALA A 25 -1.54 1.35 15.41
C ALA A 25 -2.24 0.06 14.98
N ASP A 26 -3.49 0.15 14.54
CA ASP A 26 -4.28 -1.02 14.18
C ASP A 26 -4.25 -1.33 12.67
N GLY A 27 -3.45 -0.61 11.90
CA GLY A 27 -3.34 -0.84 10.47
C GLY A 27 -4.42 -0.19 9.63
N SER A 28 -5.22 0.68 10.23
CA SER A 28 -6.27 1.39 9.48
C SER A 28 -5.71 2.61 8.75
N PRO A 29 -6.42 3.08 7.69
CA PRO A 29 -5.97 4.26 6.97
C PRO A 29 -5.99 5.52 7.85
N PRO A 30 -5.27 6.57 7.43
CA PRO A 30 -4.59 6.71 6.13
C PRO A 30 -3.26 5.99 6.08
N TYR A 31 -2.73 5.84 4.86
CA TYR A 31 -1.43 5.21 4.64
C TYR A 31 -0.48 6.18 3.97
N ILE A 32 0.80 6.07 4.31
CA ILE A 32 1.85 6.80 3.62
C ILE A 32 2.29 5.90 2.47
N ILE A 33 2.14 6.39 1.26
CA ILE A 33 2.34 5.60 0.04
C ILE A 33 3.44 6.23 -0.79
N LYS A 34 4.31 5.38 -1.33
CA LYS A 34 5.24 5.80 -2.37
C LYS A 34 4.73 5.26 -3.70
N TRP A 35 4.32 6.17 -4.58
CA TRP A 35 3.81 5.79 -5.90
C TRP A 35 4.92 5.23 -6.75
N LEU A 36 4.66 4.08 -7.38
CA LEU A 36 5.69 3.42 -8.18
C LEU A 36 6.01 4.17 -9.46
N ALA A 37 5.03 4.88 -10.01
CA ALA A 37 5.21 5.55 -11.29
C ALA A 37 6.27 6.66 -11.22
N ASP A 38 6.30 7.42 -10.13
CA ASP A 38 7.16 8.59 -10.04
C ASP A 38 7.92 8.70 -8.72
N GLY A 39 7.69 7.79 -7.79
CA GLY A 39 8.37 7.80 -6.52
C GLY A 39 7.88 8.85 -5.52
N HIS A 40 6.78 9.52 -5.81
CA HIS A 40 6.23 10.51 -4.89
C HIS A 40 5.67 9.85 -3.65
N ILE A 41 5.84 10.53 -2.52
CA ILE A 41 5.28 10.12 -1.25
C ILE A 41 4.00 10.91 -1.02
N ALA A 42 2.94 10.22 -0.65
CA ALA A 42 1.65 10.85 -0.38
C ALA A 42 0.93 10.14 0.74
N MET A 43 0.09 10.87 1.47
CA MET A 43 -0.82 10.28 2.43
C MET A 43 -2.14 10.02 1.72
N VAL A 44 -2.62 8.77 1.77
CA VAL A 44 -3.76 8.34 0.99
C VAL A 44 -4.80 7.71 1.89
N TYR A 45 -6.06 8.12 1.69
CA TYR A 45 -7.23 7.47 2.26
C TYR A 45 -7.81 6.56 1.17
N PRO A 46 -7.60 5.24 1.26
CA PRO A 46 -8.12 4.34 0.24
C PRO A 46 -9.65 4.40 0.19
N ASP A 47 -10.18 4.29 -1.00
CA ASP A 47 -11.63 4.27 -1.21
C ASP A 47 -12.07 2.87 -1.64
N GLN A 48 -13.32 2.77 -2.07
CA GLN A 48 -13.89 1.48 -2.46
C GLN A 48 -13.24 0.89 -3.72
N TYR A 49 -12.52 1.71 -4.48
CA TYR A 49 -11.82 1.26 -5.68
C TYR A 49 -10.37 0.90 -5.41
N SER A 50 -9.95 0.97 -4.15
CA SER A 50 -8.59 0.65 -3.73
C SER A 50 -8.56 -0.72 -3.09
N ARG A 51 -7.42 -1.40 -3.23
CA ARG A 51 -7.23 -2.68 -2.56
C ARG A 51 -5.80 -2.83 -2.11
N ILE A 52 -5.63 -3.60 -1.06
CA ILE A 52 -4.31 -3.92 -0.53
C ILE A 52 -3.89 -5.27 -1.08
N VAL A 53 -2.70 -5.32 -1.66
CA VAL A 53 -2.08 -6.55 -2.10
C VAL A 53 -0.86 -6.78 -1.24
N PRO A 54 -0.75 -7.92 -0.59
CA PRO A 54 0.43 -8.20 0.22
C PRO A 54 1.67 -8.09 -0.64
N GLY A 55 2.62 -7.30 -0.18
CA GLY A 55 3.85 -7.07 -0.93
C GLY A 55 4.90 -8.09 -0.63
N GLY A 56 4.63 -8.83 0.31
CA GLY A 56 5.61 -9.65 0.79
C GLY A 56 5.99 -10.81 0.04
N PRO A 57 6.59 -11.21 0.07
CA PRO A 57 7.25 -11.99 -0.53
C PRO A 57 6.85 -13.06 -0.95
N VAL A 58 6.55 -12.56 -1.01
CA VAL A 58 6.55 -13.25 -1.45
C VAL A 58 7.47 -13.85 -1.64
N ALA A 59 7.59 -13.40 -1.42
CA ALA A 59 8.39 -13.77 -1.54
C ALA A 59 8.77 -14.74 -1.33
N GLY A 60 8.68 -14.60 -1.17
CA GLY A 60 9.04 -15.42 -1.11
C GLY A 60 8.85 -16.27 -1.20
N SER A 61 8.57 -16.19 -1.22
CA SER A 61 8.47 -16.99 -1.36
C SER A 61 8.91 -17.83 -1.70
N THR A 62 9.01 -17.84 -1.72
CA THR A 62 9.43 -18.68 -1.95
C THR A 62 10.08 -19.16 -1.94
N PRO A 63 10.18 -19.37 -1.85
CA PRO A 63 11.11 -19.84 -1.82
C PRO A 63 11.46 -20.73 -2.08
#